data_8cd89e877f0f58684dba0591ede57cef
#
_entry.id   8cd89e877f0f58684dba0591ede57cef
#
_cell.length_a   1.000
_cell.length_b   1.000
_cell.length_c   1.000
_cell.angle_alpha   90.00
_cell.angle_beta   90.00
_cell.angle_gamma   90.00
#
_symmetry.space_group_name_H-M   'P 1'
#
loop_
_entity.id
_entity.type
_entity.pdbx_description
1 polymer ?
#
loop_
_entity_poly.entity_id
_entity_poly.type
_entity_poly.pdbx_seq_one_letter_code
_entity_poly.pdbx_strand_id
1 'polypeptide(L)'
;ATLTGAIMIALGTHKAGLFSNNDSLANKLISSGKKTSEEIWRLPLGIEYDNEINSPRADIRNIGNSRYGGSIHAAQFIKRFVENNVPWAHLDIAGVSWSMKGGQINSSQLHSPGSTAFGIRLLDNFLNGSK
;
A
#
# COMPACT_ATOMS: atom_id res chain seq x y z
N ALA A 1 -6.15 -1.03 5.02
CA ALA A 1 -6.85 0.19 5.40
C ALA A 1 -7.61 0.86 4.26
N THR A 2 -7.54 0.37 3.05
CA THR A 2 -8.18 1.01 1.90
C THR A 2 -9.56 0.40 1.66
N LEU A 3 -10.60 1.15 2.00
CA LEU A 3 -11.98 0.79 1.70
C LEU A 3 -12.51 1.47 0.43
N THR A 4 -11.76 2.43 -0.12
CA THR A 4 -12.24 3.32 -1.19
C THR A 4 -11.84 2.89 -2.60
N GLY A 5 -10.90 1.96 -2.74
CA GLY A 5 -10.28 1.63 -4.04
C GLY A 5 -9.49 2.79 -4.68
N ALA A 6 -9.18 3.83 -3.92
CA ALA A 6 -8.52 5.04 -4.44
C ALA A 6 -7.16 4.74 -5.10
N ILE A 7 -6.43 3.75 -4.60
CA ILE A 7 -5.16 3.33 -5.20
C ILE A 7 -5.33 2.79 -6.61
N MET A 8 -6.47 2.18 -6.92
CA MET A 8 -6.76 1.65 -8.25
C MET A 8 -6.90 2.75 -9.30
N ILE A 9 -7.37 3.93 -8.90
CA ILE A 9 -7.45 5.10 -9.79
C ILE A 9 -6.05 5.60 -10.16
N ALA A 10 -5.10 5.51 -9.22
CA ALA A 10 -3.72 5.97 -9.43
C ALA A 10 -2.84 4.90 -10.12
N LEU A 11 -2.92 3.64 -9.69
CA LEU A 11 -1.99 2.58 -10.09
C LEU A 11 -2.65 1.44 -10.87
N GLY A 12 -3.97 1.49 -11.07
CA GLY A 12 -4.72 0.42 -11.72
C GLY A 12 -4.63 -0.90 -10.96
N THR A 13 -4.50 -1.98 -11.71
CA THR A 13 -4.33 -3.35 -11.19
C THR A 13 -2.89 -3.86 -11.33
N HIS A 14 -1.93 -2.95 -11.53
CA HIS A 14 -0.56 -3.31 -11.90
C HIS A 14 0.44 -3.25 -10.76
N LYS A 15 0.23 -2.36 -9.80
CA LYS A 15 1.15 -2.16 -8.68
C LYS A 15 0.37 -1.89 -7.40
N ALA A 16 0.92 -2.32 -6.26
CA ALA A 16 0.42 -1.88 -4.97
C ALA A 16 1.00 -0.51 -4.59
N GLY A 17 0.26 0.26 -3.80
CA GLY A 17 0.76 1.49 -3.20
C GLY A 17 1.63 1.19 -1.98
N LEU A 18 2.79 1.84 -1.87
CA LEU A 18 3.65 1.78 -0.70
C LEU A 18 3.64 3.12 0.01
N PHE A 19 3.41 3.11 1.31
CA PHE A 19 3.56 4.25 2.21
C PHE A 19 4.51 3.89 3.33
N SER A 20 5.47 4.77 3.64
CA SER A 20 6.46 4.50 4.69
C SER A 20 7.03 5.80 5.23
N ASN A 21 7.32 5.81 6.54
CA ASN A 21 8.06 6.87 7.23
C ASN A 21 9.58 6.70 7.14
N ASN A 22 10.08 5.64 6.49
CA ASN A 22 11.49 5.30 6.45
C ASN A 22 11.94 4.94 5.03
N ASP A 23 12.91 5.69 4.50
CA ASP A 23 13.39 5.52 3.11
C ASP A 23 14.16 4.20 2.92
N SER A 24 14.94 3.79 3.91
CA SER A 24 15.68 2.53 3.82
C SER A 24 14.72 1.34 3.74
N LEU A 25 13.70 1.31 4.59
CA LEU A 25 12.65 0.29 4.56
C LEU A 25 11.89 0.29 3.22
N ALA A 26 11.49 1.47 2.76
CA ALA A 26 10.78 1.62 1.49
C ALA A 26 11.60 1.08 0.31
N ASN A 27 12.88 1.45 0.24
CA ASN A 27 13.78 1.02 -0.84
C ASN A 27 14.03 -0.49 -0.83
N LYS A 28 14.17 -1.11 0.35
CA LYS A 28 14.29 -2.57 0.50
C LYS A 28 13.04 -3.29 0.00
N LEU A 29 11.85 -2.81 0.38
CA LEU A 29 10.58 -3.37 -0.09
C LEU A 29 10.42 -3.22 -1.61
N ILE A 30 10.75 -2.06 -2.18
CA ILE A 30 10.72 -1.84 -3.64
C ILE A 30 11.68 -2.80 -4.36
N SER A 31 12.89 -2.98 -3.82
CA SER A 31 13.86 -3.94 -4.38
C SER A 31 13.32 -5.37 -4.37
N SER A 32 12.73 -5.79 -3.24
CA SER A 32 12.12 -7.11 -3.12
C SER A 32 10.94 -7.30 -4.07
N GLY A 33 10.09 -6.28 -4.20
CA GLY A 33 8.97 -6.33 -5.13
C GLY A 33 9.42 -6.48 -6.59
N LYS A 34 10.48 -5.80 -7.00
CA LYS A 34 11.08 -5.96 -8.33
C LYS A 34 11.62 -7.37 -8.57
N LYS A 35 12.32 -7.95 -7.58
CA LYS A 35 12.88 -9.31 -7.69
C LYS A 35 11.80 -10.40 -7.80
N THR A 36 10.65 -10.16 -7.20
CA THR A 36 9.56 -11.15 -7.15
C THR A 36 8.44 -10.90 -8.14
N SER A 37 8.55 -9.85 -8.97
CA SER A 37 7.50 -9.37 -9.89
C SER A 37 6.20 -8.97 -9.15
N GLU A 38 6.30 -8.62 -7.88
CA GLU A 38 5.24 -8.02 -7.08
C GLU A 38 5.54 -6.53 -6.87
N GLU A 39 5.48 -5.78 -7.97
CA GLU A 39 5.93 -4.39 -7.97
C GLU A 39 5.04 -3.49 -7.13
N ILE A 40 5.69 -2.59 -6.42
CA ILE A 40 5.05 -1.58 -5.58
C ILE A 40 5.53 -0.18 -5.99
N TRP A 41 4.69 0.83 -5.76
CA TRP A 41 5.02 2.22 -6.07
C TRP A 41 4.82 3.09 -4.83
N ARG A 42 5.86 3.86 -4.46
CA ARG A 42 5.81 4.70 -3.27
C ARG A 42 4.99 5.96 -3.52
N LEU A 43 4.06 6.25 -2.60
CA LEU A 43 3.28 7.47 -2.53
C LEU A 43 3.66 8.27 -1.29
N PRO A 44 3.39 9.58 -1.28
CA PRO A 44 3.78 10.46 -0.19
C PRO A 44 2.98 10.22 1.09
N LEU A 45 3.59 10.62 2.19
CA LEU A 45 2.94 10.95 3.45
C LEU A 45 3.22 12.43 3.73
N GLY A 46 2.30 13.14 4.37
CA GLY A 46 2.49 14.56 4.68
C GLY A 46 1.52 15.07 5.73
N ILE A 47 1.89 16.16 6.39
CA ILE A 47 1.06 16.81 7.41
C ILE A 47 -0.24 17.36 6.82
N GLU A 48 -0.22 17.78 5.55
CA GLU A 48 -1.38 18.25 4.82
C GLU A 48 -2.46 17.17 4.73
N TYR A 49 -2.09 15.94 4.42
CA TYR A 49 -3.00 14.80 4.37
C TYR A 49 -3.44 14.34 5.77
N ASP A 50 -2.54 14.45 6.75
CA ASP A 50 -2.85 14.11 8.14
C ASP A 50 -3.91 15.05 8.71
N ASN A 51 -3.84 16.34 8.39
CA ASN A 51 -4.82 17.34 8.82
C ASN A 51 -6.22 17.06 8.27
N GLU A 52 -6.34 16.46 7.08
CA GLU A 52 -7.64 16.15 6.47
C GLU A 52 -8.41 15.03 7.18
N ILE A 53 -7.77 14.25 8.03
CA ILE A 53 -8.41 13.24 8.86
C ILE A 53 -8.67 13.70 10.30
N ASN A 54 -8.47 14.97 10.61
CA ASN A 54 -8.89 15.54 11.89
C ASN A 54 -10.41 15.63 11.97
N SER A 55 -10.96 15.42 13.16
CA SER A 55 -12.39 15.52 13.41
C SER A 55 -12.69 16.50 14.54
N PRO A 56 -13.73 17.38 14.42
CA PRO A 56 -14.19 18.20 15.54
C PRO A 56 -15.06 17.42 16.54
N ARG A 57 -15.42 16.16 16.25
CA ARG A 57 -16.38 15.37 17.04
C ARG A 57 -15.84 14.02 17.51
N ALA A 58 -14.69 13.60 17.00
CA ALA A 58 -14.04 12.34 17.32
C ALA A 58 -12.52 12.51 17.29
N ASP A 59 -11.77 11.54 17.78
CA ASP A 59 -10.31 11.60 17.81
C ASP A 59 -9.70 11.64 16.39
N ILE A 60 -10.37 10.96 15.46
CA ILE A 60 -9.91 10.85 14.06
C ILE A 60 -11.10 10.51 13.14
N ARG A 61 -11.00 10.89 11.88
CA ARG A 61 -11.90 10.41 10.81
C ARG A 61 -11.33 9.17 10.15
N ASN A 62 -12.23 8.27 9.72
CA ASN A 62 -11.85 7.09 8.94
C ASN A 62 -11.43 7.43 7.51
N ILE A 63 -11.91 8.56 6.97
CA ILE A 63 -11.63 9.04 5.61
C ILE A 63 -11.38 10.55 5.64
N GLY A 64 -10.68 11.07 4.63
CA GLY A 64 -10.47 12.51 4.46
C GLY A 64 -11.75 13.29 4.15
N ASN A 65 -11.61 14.61 4.09
CA ASN A 65 -12.72 15.56 3.84
C ASN A 65 -13.25 15.53 2.41
N SER A 66 -12.50 14.93 1.48
CA SER A 66 -12.82 14.90 0.06
C SER A 66 -12.61 13.50 -0.53
N ARG A 67 -13.00 13.32 -1.80
CA ARG A 67 -12.71 12.08 -2.54
C ARG A 67 -11.27 11.94 -3.01
N TYR A 68 -10.46 12.99 -2.85
CA TYR A 68 -9.06 13.01 -3.30
C TYR A 68 -8.14 12.44 -2.24
N GLY A 69 -6.98 11.90 -2.63
CA GLY A 69 -5.96 11.43 -1.71
C GLY A 69 -6.35 10.25 -0.81
N GLY A 70 -7.43 9.51 -1.12
CA GLY A 70 -8.01 8.51 -0.23
C GLY A 70 -7.06 7.43 0.24
N SER A 71 -6.14 6.96 -0.61
CA SER A 71 -5.12 5.97 -0.20
C SER A 71 -4.08 6.58 0.73
N ILE A 72 -3.74 7.87 0.56
CA ILE A 72 -2.81 8.58 1.45
C ILE A 72 -3.48 8.81 2.82
N HIS A 73 -4.76 9.20 2.84
CA HIS A 73 -5.52 9.34 4.09
C HIS A 73 -5.60 8.01 4.87
N ALA A 74 -5.81 6.90 4.16
CA ALA A 74 -5.79 5.57 4.78
C ALA A 74 -4.42 5.24 5.41
N ALA A 75 -3.34 5.59 4.74
CA ALA A 75 -1.99 5.42 5.27
C ALA A 75 -1.72 6.35 6.47
N GLN A 76 -2.16 7.60 6.42
CA GLN A 76 -2.07 8.53 7.55
C GLN A 76 -2.91 8.06 8.75
N PHE A 77 -4.09 7.50 8.50
CA PHE A 77 -4.90 6.88 9.54
C PHE A 77 -4.11 5.79 10.28
N ILE A 78 -3.51 4.85 9.57
CA ILE A 78 -2.66 3.80 10.18
C ILE A 78 -1.48 4.42 10.92
N LYS A 79 -0.82 5.41 10.33
CA LYS A 79 0.35 6.08 10.93
C LYS A 79 0.08 6.62 12.31
N ARG A 80 -1.13 7.11 12.61
CA ARG A 80 -1.51 7.63 13.94
C ARG A 80 -1.49 6.57 15.03
N PHE A 81 -1.54 5.29 14.68
CA PHE A 81 -1.45 4.16 15.61
C PHE A 81 -0.04 3.56 15.67
N VAL A 82 0.91 4.09 14.91
CA VAL A 82 2.32 3.65 14.96
C VAL A 82 3.03 4.44 16.05
N GLU A 83 3.36 3.76 17.15
CA GLU A 83 4.03 4.34 18.29
C GLU A 83 5.55 4.46 18.08
N ASN A 84 6.17 5.36 18.86
CA ASN A 84 7.62 5.48 18.99
C ASN A 84 8.40 5.69 17.67
N ASN A 85 7.75 6.18 16.64
CA ASN A 85 8.38 6.46 15.35
C ASN A 85 9.14 5.24 14.73
N VAL A 86 8.72 4.03 15.05
CA VAL A 86 9.33 2.83 14.48
C VAL A 86 9.24 2.88 12.94
N PRO A 87 10.25 2.38 12.21
CA PRO A 87 10.16 2.21 10.78
C PRO A 87 8.98 1.31 10.42
N TRP A 88 8.03 1.81 9.64
CA TRP A 88 6.86 1.05 9.22
C TRP A 88 6.56 1.27 7.73
N ALA A 89 5.82 0.35 7.18
CA ALA A 89 5.28 0.46 5.84
C ALA A 89 3.85 -0.07 5.77
N HIS A 90 3.02 0.59 4.99
CA HIS A 90 1.71 0.13 4.57
C HIS A 90 1.73 -0.19 3.08
N LEU A 91 1.23 -1.36 2.72
CA LEU A 91 1.01 -1.75 1.32
C LEU A 91 -0.49 -1.73 1.03
N ASP A 92 -0.90 -0.81 0.17
CA ASP A 92 -2.26 -0.78 -0.35
C ASP A 92 -2.36 -1.70 -1.56
N ILE A 93 -2.92 -2.89 -1.34
CA ILE A 93 -3.01 -3.97 -2.32
C ILE A 93 -4.38 -4.06 -3.01
N ALA A 94 -5.26 -3.07 -2.83
CA ALA A 94 -6.64 -3.15 -3.32
C ALA A 94 -6.73 -3.46 -4.82
N GLY A 95 -5.82 -2.91 -5.64
CA GLY A 95 -5.81 -3.14 -7.08
C GLY A 95 -5.20 -4.47 -7.52
N VAL A 96 -4.40 -5.12 -6.67
CA VAL A 96 -3.57 -6.27 -7.04
C VAL A 96 -3.90 -7.55 -6.30
N SER A 97 -4.77 -7.49 -5.28
CA SER A 97 -5.09 -8.62 -4.41
C SER A 97 -6.06 -9.63 -5.03
N TRP A 98 -6.75 -9.25 -6.09
CA TRP A 98 -7.77 -10.06 -6.72
C TRP A 98 -7.73 -9.99 -8.24
N SER A 99 -7.85 -11.11 -8.93
CA SER A 99 -7.95 -11.20 -10.39
C SER A 99 -9.33 -11.70 -10.80
N MET A 100 -10.05 -10.89 -11.58
CA MET A 100 -11.40 -11.25 -12.09
C MET A 100 -11.33 -12.21 -13.28
N LYS A 101 -10.26 -12.18 -14.07
CA LYS A 101 -10.20 -12.91 -15.36
C LYS A 101 -9.12 -13.98 -15.43
N GLY A 102 -8.43 -14.26 -14.35
CA GLY A 102 -7.24 -15.10 -14.41
C GLY A 102 -6.19 -14.55 -15.39
N GLY A 103 -4.99 -14.40 -14.95
CA GLY A 103 -3.91 -14.34 -15.91
C GLY A 103 -3.33 -13.02 -16.32
N GLN A 104 -3.61 -11.88 -15.77
CA GLN A 104 -2.68 -10.74 -15.96
C GLN A 104 -2.78 -9.69 -14.85
N ILE A 105 -2.10 -9.96 -13.78
CA ILE A 105 -1.47 -8.90 -12.99
C ILE A 105 0.01 -8.98 -13.35
N ASN A 106 0.52 -7.97 -14.06
CA ASN A 106 1.94 -7.82 -14.44
C ASN A 106 2.58 -9.08 -15.03
N SER A 107 2.26 -9.42 -16.27
CA SER A 107 2.98 -10.40 -17.10
C SER A 107 3.20 -11.80 -16.50
N SER A 108 2.77 -12.10 -15.31
CA SER A 108 2.82 -13.44 -14.76
C SER A 108 1.46 -14.12 -14.90
N GLN A 109 1.35 -15.04 -15.81
CA GLN A 109 0.21 -15.96 -15.98
C GLN A 109 0.04 -16.92 -14.77
N LEU A 110 0.51 -16.53 -13.61
CA LEU A 110 0.65 -17.39 -12.43
C LEU A 110 -0.62 -17.46 -11.56
N HIS A 111 -1.65 -16.67 -11.88
CA HIS A 111 -2.85 -16.61 -11.03
C HIS A 111 -4.11 -17.02 -11.78
N SER A 112 -4.78 -18.03 -11.26
CA SER A 112 -6.18 -18.32 -11.58
C SER A 112 -7.08 -17.16 -11.16
N PRO A 113 -8.32 -17.04 -11.68
CA PRO A 113 -9.30 -16.11 -11.11
C PRO A 113 -9.40 -16.28 -9.59
N GLY A 114 -9.45 -15.18 -8.86
CA GLY A 114 -9.52 -15.20 -7.41
C GLY A 114 -8.40 -14.39 -6.73
N SER A 115 -8.06 -14.77 -5.53
CA SER A 115 -6.97 -14.15 -4.76
C SER A 115 -5.61 -14.39 -5.43
N THR A 116 -4.81 -13.31 -5.52
CA THR A 116 -3.48 -13.34 -6.13
C THR A 116 -2.38 -13.68 -5.14
N ALA A 117 -2.69 -13.66 -3.84
CA ALA A 117 -1.71 -13.74 -2.76
C ALA A 117 -0.57 -12.70 -2.88
N PHE A 118 -0.86 -11.54 -3.51
CA PHE A 118 0.10 -10.46 -3.67
C PHE A 118 0.71 -10.05 -2.32
N GLY A 119 2.02 -9.88 -2.32
CA GLY A 119 2.81 -9.48 -1.15
C GLY A 119 3.50 -10.65 -0.44
N ILE A 120 3.05 -11.89 -0.62
CA ILE A 120 3.67 -13.04 0.06
C ILE A 120 5.11 -13.23 -0.42
N ARG A 121 5.35 -13.28 -1.73
CA ARG A 121 6.69 -13.45 -2.29
C ARG A 121 7.59 -12.24 -2.02
N LEU A 122 7.02 -11.05 -2.09
CA LEU A 122 7.70 -9.81 -1.77
C LEU A 122 8.20 -9.83 -0.32
N LEU A 123 7.34 -10.15 0.62
CA LEU A 123 7.66 -10.17 2.04
C LEU A 123 8.63 -11.31 2.38
N ASP A 124 8.46 -12.49 1.79
CA ASP A 124 9.41 -13.60 1.94
C ASP A 124 10.81 -13.20 1.46
N ASN A 125 10.91 -12.59 0.25
CA ASN A 125 12.18 -12.08 -0.26
C ASN A 125 12.77 -10.96 0.62
N PHE A 126 11.92 -10.08 1.14
CA PHE A 126 12.35 -9.00 2.03
C PHE A 126 12.94 -9.54 3.34
N LEU A 127 12.31 -10.55 3.94
CA LEU A 127 12.74 -11.13 5.21
C LEU A 127 13.97 -12.04 5.05
N ASN A 128 14.04 -12.81 3.97
CA ASN A 128 15.10 -13.80 3.76
C ASN A 128 16.23 -13.29 2.87
N GLY A 129 16.00 -12.27 2.05
CA GLY A 129 17.00 -11.70 1.14
C GLY A 129 17.92 -10.65 1.77
N SER A 130 17.80 -10.41 3.06
CA SER A 130 18.64 -9.48 3.84
C SER A 130 19.82 -10.18 4.54
N LYS A 131 20.08 -11.45 4.17
CA LYS A 131 21.27 -12.20 4.62
C LYS A 131 22.43 -12.00 3.68
#